data_79b274d54584c964e5b8cc2ec99f5157
#
_entry.id   79b274d54584c964e5b8cc2ec99f5157
#
_cell.length_a   1.000
_cell.length_b   1.000
_cell.length_c   1.000
_cell.angle_alpha   90.00
_cell.angle_beta   90.00
_cell.angle_gamma   90.00
#
_symmetry.space_group_name_H-M   'P 1'
#
loop_
_entity.id
_entity.type
_entity.pdbx_description
1 polymer ?
#
loop_
_entity_poly.entity_id
_entity_poly.type
_entity_poly.pdbx_seq_one_letter_code
_entity_poly.pdbx_strand_id
1 'polypeptide(L)'
;GILTGMGLAAQAKRDGIQILGVGEMGIGNTTTSSAVLCAMSGKPVEAVTGRGGGLTDAAFLKKKQVIEQALAINTPDGNDPVDVLHKVGGFDLCAMAGVFLGAAHARLPVVVDGFISVVAALCAARLCEDAKGYFIGSHVSYERGYEIAARLLDLKPCLQLGMRLGEGSGCPLAFRVVEAACAVMNT
;
A
#
# COMPACT_ATOMS: atom_id res chain seq x y z
N GLY A 1 15.07 3.47 2.43
CA GLY A 1 13.83 2.65 2.52
C GLY A 1 13.61 1.80 1.28
N ILE A 2 13.47 2.40 0.07
CA ILE A 2 13.15 1.65 -1.16
C ILE A 2 14.19 0.55 -1.43
N LEU A 3 15.48 0.87 -1.45
CA LEU A 3 16.54 -0.13 -1.68
C LEU A 3 16.57 -1.23 -0.61
N THR A 4 16.23 -0.91 0.63
CA THR A 4 16.09 -1.91 1.70
C THR A 4 14.97 -2.91 1.38
N GLY A 5 13.81 -2.41 0.98
CA GLY A 5 12.69 -3.24 0.56
C GLY A 5 13.01 -4.14 -0.64
N MET A 6 13.68 -3.60 -1.66
CA MET A 6 14.15 -4.38 -2.81
C MET A 6 15.12 -5.49 -2.39
N GLY A 7 16.03 -5.19 -1.46
CA GLY A 7 16.95 -6.18 -0.91
C GLY A 7 16.25 -7.33 -0.18
N LEU A 8 15.20 -7.02 0.60
CA LEU A 8 14.38 -8.03 1.28
C LEU A 8 13.64 -8.94 0.29
N ALA A 9 13.05 -8.40 -0.76
CA ALA A 9 12.41 -9.21 -1.80
C ALA A 9 13.42 -10.11 -2.53
N ALA A 10 14.60 -9.59 -2.84
CA ALA A 10 15.67 -10.38 -3.45
C ALA A 10 16.17 -11.49 -2.52
N GLN A 11 16.23 -11.24 -1.20
CA GLN A 11 16.56 -12.26 -0.21
C GLN A 11 15.49 -13.35 -0.15
N ALA A 12 14.21 -12.96 -0.06
CA ALA A 12 13.09 -13.91 -0.07
C ALA A 12 13.14 -14.85 -1.30
N LYS A 13 13.47 -14.32 -2.48
CA LYS A 13 13.65 -15.15 -3.69
C LYS A 13 14.79 -16.17 -3.53
N ARG A 14 15.94 -15.76 -2.98
CA ARG A 14 17.08 -16.68 -2.72
C ARG A 14 16.70 -17.76 -1.70
N ASP A 15 15.86 -17.42 -0.72
CA ASP A 15 15.37 -18.34 0.30
C ASP A 15 14.26 -19.30 -0.19
N GLY A 16 13.93 -19.24 -1.49
CA GLY A 16 12.95 -20.13 -2.11
C GLY A 16 11.49 -19.74 -1.86
N ILE A 17 11.23 -18.55 -1.35
CA ILE A 17 9.86 -18.04 -1.18
C ILE A 17 9.21 -17.87 -2.57
N GLN A 18 7.97 -18.32 -2.69
CA GLN A 18 7.22 -18.31 -3.95
C GLN A 18 6.20 -17.17 -4.06
N ILE A 19 5.73 -16.65 -2.95
CA ILE A 19 4.79 -15.54 -2.86
C ILE A 19 5.09 -14.71 -1.62
N LEU A 20 4.97 -13.39 -1.72
CA LEU A 20 5.14 -12.46 -0.60
C LEU A 20 3.81 -11.84 -0.20
N GLY A 21 3.71 -11.43 1.07
CA GLY A 21 2.65 -10.55 1.55
C GLY A 21 3.29 -9.29 2.14
N VAL A 22 2.72 -8.14 1.85
CA VAL A 22 3.23 -6.85 2.32
C VAL A 22 2.20 -6.16 3.18
N GLY A 23 2.47 -6.11 4.46
CA GLY A 23 1.71 -5.38 5.46
C GLY A 23 2.66 -4.57 6.36
N GLU A 24 2.12 -3.88 7.32
CA GLU A 24 2.86 -2.96 8.18
C GLU A 24 2.23 -2.86 9.58
N MET A 25 3.02 -2.37 10.53
CA MET A 25 2.57 -1.93 11.84
C MET A 25 3.24 -0.61 12.18
N GLY A 26 2.43 0.46 12.31
CA GLY A 26 2.94 1.79 12.64
C GLY A 26 1.83 2.72 13.13
N ILE A 27 1.95 3.21 14.37
CA ILE A 27 0.97 4.15 14.92
C ILE A 27 1.05 5.49 14.17
N GLY A 28 -0.08 5.91 13.59
CA GLY A 28 -0.20 7.17 12.88
C GLY A 28 0.14 7.12 11.39
N ASN A 29 0.61 6.01 10.86
CA ASN A 29 1.02 5.89 9.45
C ASN A 29 -0.13 5.99 8.44
N THR A 30 -1.39 5.86 8.85
CA THR A 30 -2.53 6.24 8.00
C THR A 30 -2.56 7.74 7.68
N THR A 31 -1.86 8.58 8.46
CA THR A 31 -1.73 10.03 8.19
C THR A 31 -0.78 10.26 7.02
N THR A 32 0.42 9.70 7.06
CA THR A 32 1.39 9.78 5.96
C THR A 32 0.87 9.11 4.69
N SER A 33 0.22 7.95 4.81
CA SER A 33 -0.42 7.27 3.67
C SER A 33 -1.51 8.13 3.02
N SER A 34 -2.33 8.83 3.83
CA SER A 34 -3.34 9.74 3.28
C SER A 34 -2.69 10.94 2.59
N ALA A 35 -1.62 11.51 3.14
CA ALA A 35 -0.89 12.61 2.51
C ALA A 35 -0.28 12.19 1.16
N VAL A 36 0.38 11.03 1.12
CA VAL A 36 0.94 10.47 -0.12
C VAL A 36 -0.16 10.25 -1.16
N LEU A 37 -1.29 9.65 -0.76
CA LEU A 37 -2.38 9.40 -1.70
C LEU A 37 -3.04 10.70 -2.19
N CYS A 38 -3.19 11.72 -1.34
CA CYS A 38 -3.66 13.04 -1.76
C CYS A 38 -2.75 13.65 -2.81
N ALA A 39 -1.43 13.66 -2.56
CA ALA A 39 -0.43 14.19 -3.48
C ALA A 39 -0.49 13.49 -4.85
N MET A 40 -0.49 12.16 -4.86
CA MET A 40 -0.44 11.37 -6.09
C MET A 40 -1.76 11.33 -6.87
N SER A 41 -2.90 11.47 -6.19
CA SER A 41 -4.23 11.38 -6.80
C SER A 41 -4.85 12.74 -7.14
N GLY A 42 -4.34 13.83 -6.56
CA GLY A 42 -4.96 15.15 -6.63
C GLY A 42 -6.33 15.24 -5.93
N LYS A 43 -6.70 14.23 -5.13
CA LYS A 43 -7.97 14.22 -4.41
C LYS A 43 -7.87 15.02 -3.11
N PRO A 44 -8.95 15.70 -2.68
CA PRO A 44 -8.95 16.45 -1.45
C PRO A 44 -8.81 15.54 -0.22
N VAL A 45 -8.25 16.10 0.86
CA VAL A 45 -7.98 15.37 2.11
C VAL A 45 -9.25 14.72 2.68
N GLU A 46 -10.40 15.36 2.55
CA GLU A 46 -11.70 14.83 2.98
C GLU A 46 -12.10 13.55 2.30
N ALA A 47 -11.75 13.40 1.02
CA ALA A 47 -12.10 12.21 0.24
C ALA A 47 -11.22 11.00 0.57
N VAL A 48 -9.96 11.27 0.96
CA VAL A 48 -8.92 10.24 1.17
C VAL A 48 -8.85 9.79 2.62
N THR A 49 -8.95 10.73 3.58
CA THR A 49 -8.59 10.48 4.98
C THR A 49 -9.67 9.71 5.72
N GLY A 50 -9.30 8.57 6.28
CA GLY A 50 -10.09 7.76 7.20
C GLY A 50 -9.73 8.01 8.68
N ARG A 51 -10.48 7.36 9.58
CA ARG A 51 -10.30 7.48 11.05
C ARG A 51 -9.15 6.62 11.58
N GLY A 52 -8.56 5.74 10.76
CA GLY A 52 -7.53 4.82 11.22
C GLY A 52 -8.04 3.93 12.35
N GLY A 53 -7.29 3.84 13.43
CA GLY A 53 -7.60 3.03 14.62
C GLY A 53 -8.79 3.52 15.47
N GLY A 54 -9.65 4.44 14.97
CA GLY A 54 -10.84 4.88 15.70
C GLY A 54 -10.69 6.23 16.40
N LEU A 55 -10.11 7.21 15.74
CA LEU A 55 -9.95 8.57 16.25
C LEU A 55 -11.28 9.22 16.65
N THR A 56 -11.28 10.00 17.73
CA THR A 56 -12.37 10.92 18.10
C THR A 56 -12.57 11.98 17.02
N ASP A 57 -13.74 12.64 17.00
CA ASP A 57 -14.03 13.69 16.00
C ASP A 57 -12.99 14.81 16.02
N ALA A 58 -12.59 15.27 17.20
CA ALA A 58 -11.57 16.31 17.35
C ALA A 58 -10.20 15.87 16.81
N ALA A 59 -9.76 14.64 17.13
CA ALA A 59 -8.50 14.08 16.64
C ALA A 59 -8.54 13.83 15.13
N PHE A 60 -9.69 13.41 14.60
CA PHE A 60 -9.89 13.23 13.16
C PHE A 60 -9.83 14.56 12.39
N LEU A 61 -10.45 15.62 12.93
CA LEU A 61 -10.35 16.97 12.35
C LEU A 61 -8.90 17.45 12.34
N LYS A 62 -8.19 17.29 13.46
CA LYS A 62 -6.77 17.63 13.57
C LYS A 62 -5.91 16.84 12.57
N LYS A 63 -6.19 15.55 12.40
CA LYS A 63 -5.48 14.72 11.40
C LYS A 63 -5.61 15.32 9.99
N LYS A 64 -6.81 15.72 9.58
CA LYS A 64 -7.02 16.35 8.26
C LYS A 64 -6.24 17.66 8.12
N GLN A 65 -6.31 18.54 9.13
CA GLN A 65 -5.56 19.80 9.14
C GLN A 65 -4.04 19.57 9.02
N VAL A 66 -3.51 18.56 9.73
CA VAL A 66 -2.08 18.21 9.64
C VAL A 66 -1.71 17.77 8.24
N ILE A 67 -2.55 16.96 7.58
CA ILE A 67 -2.30 16.52 6.20
C ILE A 67 -2.32 17.71 5.23
N GLU A 68 -3.33 18.59 5.34
CA GLU A 68 -3.41 19.80 4.51
C GLU A 68 -2.18 20.71 4.67
N GLN A 69 -1.76 20.94 5.92
CA GLN A 69 -0.56 21.72 6.24
C GLN A 69 0.71 21.06 5.67
N ALA A 70 0.85 19.74 5.83
CA ALA A 70 2.00 19.02 5.31
C ALA A 70 2.11 19.13 3.79
N LEU A 71 1.00 18.99 3.07
CA LEU A 71 0.94 19.16 1.62
C LEU A 71 1.25 20.59 1.18
N ALA A 72 0.71 21.59 1.89
CA ALA A 72 0.91 23.00 1.57
C ALA A 72 2.36 23.45 1.81
N ILE A 73 2.98 23.00 2.92
CA ILE A 73 4.36 23.40 3.30
C ILE A 73 5.39 22.69 2.42
N ASN A 74 5.23 21.38 2.20
CA ASN A 74 6.23 20.57 1.50
C ASN A 74 6.04 20.53 -0.02
N THR A 75 4.89 20.94 -0.53
CA THR A 75 4.57 21.02 -1.96
C THR A 75 5.12 19.82 -2.77
N PRO A 76 4.67 18.57 -2.46
CA PRO A 76 5.16 17.41 -3.18
C PRO A 76 4.71 17.42 -4.64
N ASP A 77 5.61 17.01 -5.55
CA ASP A 77 5.24 16.76 -6.95
C ASP A 77 4.51 15.43 -7.06
N GLY A 78 3.19 15.48 -7.27
CA GLY A 78 2.35 14.27 -7.37
C GLY A 78 2.70 13.32 -8.52
N ASN A 79 3.54 13.76 -9.48
CA ASN A 79 4.03 12.93 -10.58
C ASN A 79 5.36 12.23 -10.25
N ASP A 80 6.06 12.66 -9.20
CA ASP A 80 7.29 12.03 -8.73
C ASP A 80 7.06 11.29 -7.41
N PRO A 81 6.89 9.96 -7.42
CA PRO A 81 6.67 9.18 -6.21
C PRO A 81 7.83 9.26 -5.21
N VAL A 82 9.07 9.51 -5.67
CA VAL A 82 10.22 9.65 -4.77
C VAL A 82 10.14 10.97 -4.03
N ASP A 83 9.81 12.06 -4.71
CA ASP A 83 9.60 13.37 -4.09
C ASP A 83 8.43 13.33 -3.09
N VAL A 84 7.31 12.70 -3.46
CA VAL A 84 6.16 12.53 -2.57
C VAL A 84 6.53 11.75 -1.32
N LEU A 85 7.20 10.59 -1.47
CA LEU A 85 7.64 9.76 -0.34
C LEU A 85 8.65 10.48 0.55
N HIS A 86 9.56 11.27 -0.04
CA HIS A 86 10.55 12.06 0.68
C HIS A 86 9.89 13.17 1.53
N LYS A 87 8.91 13.87 0.98
CA LYS A 87 8.32 15.07 1.58
C LYS A 87 7.20 14.77 2.58
N VAL A 88 6.34 13.80 2.27
CA VAL A 88 5.13 13.52 3.05
C VAL A 88 4.91 12.04 3.35
N GLY A 89 5.82 11.16 2.97
CA GLY A 89 5.76 9.73 3.20
C GLY A 89 6.29 9.30 4.56
N GLY A 90 6.67 8.02 4.64
CA GLY A 90 7.28 7.38 5.80
C GLY A 90 8.24 6.28 5.36
N PHE A 91 9.15 5.87 6.25
CA PHE A 91 10.12 4.80 5.93
C PHE A 91 9.45 3.45 5.71
N ASP A 92 8.30 3.21 6.34
CA ASP A 92 7.44 2.04 6.11
C ASP A 92 6.92 2.02 4.67
N LEU A 93 6.32 3.12 4.19
CA LEU A 93 5.86 3.24 2.80
C LEU A 93 7.01 3.07 1.81
N CYS A 94 8.17 3.68 2.09
CA CYS A 94 9.36 3.52 1.25
C CYS A 94 9.82 2.06 1.18
N ALA A 95 9.89 1.37 2.33
CA ALA A 95 10.33 -0.02 2.39
C ALA A 95 9.34 -0.95 1.69
N MET A 96 8.03 -0.77 1.93
CA MET A 96 6.99 -1.55 1.25
C MET A 96 7.00 -1.32 -0.27
N ALA A 97 7.11 -0.07 -0.75
CA ALA A 97 7.25 0.22 -2.18
C ALA A 97 8.47 -0.48 -2.77
N GLY A 98 9.58 -0.51 -2.02
CA GLY A 98 10.77 -1.27 -2.39
C GLY A 98 10.52 -2.78 -2.48
N VAL A 99 9.76 -3.37 -1.55
CA VAL A 99 9.39 -4.80 -1.63
C VAL A 99 8.56 -5.07 -2.87
N PHE A 100 7.58 -4.24 -3.20
CA PHE A 100 6.76 -4.39 -4.41
C PHE A 100 7.61 -4.34 -5.69
N LEU A 101 8.53 -3.39 -5.80
CA LEU A 101 9.46 -3.29 -6.93
C LEU A 101 10.42 -4.47 -7.01
N GLY A 102 11.01 -4.84 -5.85
CA GLY A 102 11.95 -5.96 -5.78
C GLY A 102 11.29 -7.31 -6.07
N ALA A 103 10.04 -7.51 -5.63
CA ALA A 103 9.26 -8.70 -5.93
C ALA A 103 8.99 -8.82 -7.43
N ALA A 104 8.56 -7.73 -8.08
CA ALA A 104 8.35 -7.70 -9.53
C ALA A 104 9.65 -7.99 -10.30
N HIS A 105 10.77 -7.36 -9.89
CA HIS A 105 12.09 -7.62 -10.47
C HIS A 105 12.52 -9.09 -10.32
N ALA A 106 12.24 -9.70 -9.16
CA ALA A 106 12.53 -11.10 -8.88
C ALA A 106 11.49 -12.08 -9.45
N ARG A 107 10.45 -11.59 -10.14
CA ARG A 107 9.31 -12.38 -10.64
C ARG A 107 8.63 -13.17 -9.52
N LEU A 108 8.38 -12.50 -8.39
CA LEU A 108 7.61 -13.02 -7.26
C LEU A 108 6.24 -12.36 -7.22
N PRO A 109 5.13 -13.11 -7.20
CA PRO A 109 3.83 -12.58 -6.88
C PRO A 109 3.86 -11.96 -5.47
N VAL A 110 3.18 -10.84 -5.29
CA VAL A 110 3.13 -10.13 -4.01
C VAL A 110 1.72 -9.70 -3.67
N VAL A 111 1.28 -10.07 -2.49
CA VAL A 111 -0.06 -9.74 -1.98
C VAL A 111 -0.04 -8.38 -1.31
N VAL A 112 -0.95 -7.53 -1.75
CA VAL A 112 -1.23 -6.20 -1.19
C VAL A 112 -2.27 -6.37 -0.07
N ASP A 113 -1.93 -5.94 1.15
CA ASP A 113 -2.82 -6.06 2.31
C ASP A 113 -3.92 -4.98 2.30
N GLY A 114 -3.86 -4.03 3.22
CA GLY A 114 -4.86 -2.99 3.42
C GLY A 114 -4.48 -1.63 2.82
N PHE A 115 -5.02 -0.56 3.44
CA PHE A 115 -4.89 0.80 2.92
C PHE A 115 -3.45 1.28 2.76
N ILE A 116 -2.60 1.08 3.78
CA ILE A 116 -1.22 1.57 3.74
C ILE A 116 -0.42 0.79 2.68
N SER A 117 -0.64 -0.53 2.63
CA SER A 117 -0.01 -1.42 1.65
C SER A 117 -0.39 -1.04 0.20
N VAL A 118 -1.68 -0.73 -0.07
CA VAL A 118 -2.10 -0.32 -1.42
C VAL A 118 -1.53 1.04 -1.83
N VAL A 119 -1.32 1.96 -0.89
CA VAL A 119 -0.63 3.23 -1.17
C VAL A 119 0.83 3.00 -1.52
N ALA A 120 1.53 2.12 -0.80
CA ALA A 120 2.91 1.75 -1.13
C ALA A 120 3.00 1.04 -2.49
N ALA A 121 2.05 0.14 -2.81
CA ALA A 121 1.95 -0.49 -4.12
C ALA A 121 1.70 0.53 -5.24
N LEU A 122 0.89 1.57 -4.98
CA LEU A 122 0.69 2.67 -5.92
C LEU A 122 1.99 3.45 -6.17
N CYS A 123 2.78 3.72 -5.14
CA CYS A 123 4.10 4.34 -5.29
C CYS A 123 5.02 3.48 -6.17
N ALA A 124 5.07 2.17 -5.92
CA ALA A 124 5.85 1.22 -6.73
C ALA A 124 5.40 1.20 -8.20
N ALA A 125 4.09 1.14 -8.44
CA ALA A 125 3.54 1.13 -9.79
C ALA A 125 3.80 2.44 -10.56
N ARG A 126 3.85 3.58 -9.86
CA ARG A 126 4.22 4.87 -10.47
C ARG A 126 5.71 4.97 -10.81
N LEU A 127 6.57 4.25 -10.07
CA LEU A 127 8.00 4.14 -10.36
C LEU A 127 8.26 3.13 -11.51
N CYS A 128 7.48 2.06 -11.59
CA CYS A 128 7.60 1.03 -12.61
C CYS A 128 6.21 0.41 -12.87
N GLU A 129 5.58 0.77 -13.97
CA GLU A 129 4.21 0.34 -14.29
C GLU A 129 4.09 -1.19 -14.42
N ASP A 130 5.09 -1.83 -14.99
CA ASP A 130 5.13 -3.28 -15.18
C ASP A 130 5.07 -4.07 -13.85
N ALA A 131 5.41 -3.43 -12.72
CA ALA A 131 5.31 -4.06 -11.41
C ALA A 131 3.88 -4.47 -11.05
N LYS A 132 2.87 -3.79 -11.57
CA LYS A 132 1.44 -4.12 -11.35
C LYS A 132 1.10 -5.58 -11.68
N GLY A 133 1.75 -6.15 -12.70
CA GLY A 133 1.53 -7.53 -13.13
C GLY A 133 1.83 -8.59 -12.06
N TYR A 134 2.49 -8.19 -10.96
CA TYR A 134 2.83 -9.07 -9.85
C TYR A 134 1.97 -8.84 -8.60
N PHE A 135 1.07 -7.86 -8.61
CA PHE A 135 0.28 -7.49 -7.43
C PHE A 135 -1.03 -8.27 -7.37
N ILE A 136 -1.30 -8.84 -6.20
CA ILE A 136 -2.54 -9.56 -5.90
C ILE A 136 -3.23 -8.82 -4.75
N GLY A 137 -4.43 -8.28 -4.97
CA GLY A 137 -5.21 -7.62 -3.91
C GLY A 137 -5.78 -8.64 -2.94
N SER A 138 -5.53 -8.49 -1.63
CA SER A 138 -6.09 -9.38 -0.62
C SER A 138 -7.56 -9.08 -0.35
N HIS A 139 -7.86 -7.98 0.31
CA HIS A 139 -9.20 -7.63 0.75
C HIS A 139 -9.54 -6.15 0.52
N VAL A 140 -10.82 -5.85 0.46
CA VAL A 140 -11.31 -4.46 0.51
C VAL A 140 -11.12 -3.95 1.93
N SER A 141 -10.21 -2.98 2.11
CA SER A 141 -10.01 -2.34 3.41
C SER A 141 -11.13 -1.35 3.73
N TYR A 142 -11.48 -1.24 5.01
CA TYR A 142 -12.50 -0.30 5.49
C TYR A 142 -12.05 1.17 5.43
N GLU A 143 -10.76 1.44 5.22
CA GLU A 143 -10.23 2.80 5.12
C GLU A 143 -10.69 3.51 3.83
N ARG A 144 -11.17 4.75 3.99
CA ARG A 144 -11.80 5.53 2.91
C ARG A 144 -10.92 5.68 1.66
N GLY A 145 -9.63 5.90 1.84
CA GLY A 145 -8.68 6.06 0.73
C GLY A 145 -8.38 4.78 -0.04
N TYR A 146 -8.73 3.60 0.49
CA TYR A 146 -8.39 2.32 -0.13
C TYR A 146 -8.94 2.20 -1.56
N GLU A 147 -10.23 2.49 -1.76
CA GLU A 147 -10.85 2.38 -3.09
C GLU A 147 -10.21 3.31 -4.12
N ILE A 148 -9.77 4.50 -3.70
CA ILE A 148 -9.12 5.46 -4.59
C ILE A 148 -7.79 4.88 -5.06
N ALA A 149 -6.96 4.38 -4.15
CA ALA A 149 -5.67 3.78 -4.48
C ALA A 149 -5.83 2.51 -5.32
N ALA A 150 -6.76 1.62 -4.96
CA ALA A 150 -7.03 0.38 -5.68
C ALA A 150 -7.49 0.65 -7.13
N ARG A 151 -8.35 1.66 -7.35
CA ARG A 151 -8.77 2.08 -8.70
C ARG A 151 -7.62 2.63 -9.54
N LEU A 152 -6.73 3.43 -8.94
CA LEU A 152 -5.55 3.96 -9.63
C LEU A 152 -4.57 2.86 -10.05
N LEU A 153 -4.55 1.75 -9.31
CA LEU A 153 -3.76 0.56 -9.60
C LEU A 153 -4.45 -0.42 -10.57
N ASP A 154 -5.76 -0.26 -10.83
CA ASP A 154 -6.63 -1.32 -11.39
C ASP A 154 -6.53 -2.64 -10.59
N LEU A 155 -6.37 -2.53 -9.27
CA LEU A 155 -6.23 -3.67 -8.37
C LEU A 155 -7.60 -4.17 -7.92
N LYS A 156 -7.88 -5.46 -8.14
CA LYS A 156 -9.14 -6.11 -7.74
C LYS A 156 -8.87 -7.03 -6.54
N PRO A 157 -9.31 -6.66 -5.33
CA PRO A 157 -9.14 -7.51 -4.16
C PRO A 157 -10.03 -8.76 -4.27
N CYS A 158 -9.52 -9.90 -3.81
CA CYS A 158 -10.25 -11.18 -3.89
C CYS A 158 -11.21 -11.41 -2.71
N LEU A 159 -11.14 -10.61 -1.64
CA LEU A 159 -11.93 -10.77 -0.41
C LEU A 159 -12.68 -9.49 -0.03
N GLN A 160 -13.89 -9.66 0.52
CA GLN A 160 -14.69 -8.57 1.10
C GLN A 160 -15.21 -9.00 2.46
N LEU A 161 -14.42 -8.80 3.51
CA LEU A 161 -14.66 -9.32 4.85
C LEU A 161 -14.81 -8.22 5.91
N GLY A 162 -14.93 -6.95 5.52
CA GLY A 162 -15.00 -5.81 6.45
C GLY A 162 -13.74 -5.62 7.29
N MET A 163 -12.58 -6.09 6.82
CA MET A 163 -11.31 -6.03 7.54
C MET A 163 -10.77 -4.61 7.64
N ARG A 164 -10.18 -4.29 8.79
CA ARG A 164 -9.56 -2.99 9.05
C ARG A 164 -8.34 -3.06 9.98
N LEU A 165 -7.80 -4.25 10.23
CA LEU A 165 -6.66 -4.42 11.13
C LEU A 165 -5.36 -3.91 10.49
N GLY A 166 -5.10 -4.25 9.22
CA GLY A 166 -3.80 -4.08 8.61
C GLY A 166 -2.84 -5.20 9.04
N GLU A 167 -1.58 -4.86 9.29
CA GLU A 167 -0.55 -5.75 9.84
C GLU A 167 -0.31 -7.02 8.98
N GLY A 168 -0.60 -6.94 7.69
CA GLY A 168 -0.50 -8.08 6.78
C GLY A 168 -1.59 -9.13 6.95
N SER A 169 -2.62 -8.86 7.78
CA SER A 169 -3.63 -9.87 8.16
C SER A 169 -4.47 -10.40 6.99
N GLY A 170 -4.61 -9.64 5.91
CA GLY A 170 -5.28 -10.08 4.69
C GLY A 170 -4.41 -11.02 3.82
N CYS A 171 -3.10 -10.97 3.96
CA CYS A 171 -2.20 -11.74 3.11
C CYS A 171 -2.35 -13.26 3.30
N PRO A 172 -2.37 -13.82 4.52
CA PRO A 172 -2.56 -15.26 4.72
C PRO A 172 -3.87 -15.79 4.13
N LEU A 173 -4.94 -14.99 4.18
CA LEU A 173 -6.23 -15.36 3.60
C LEU A 173 -6.14 -15.40 2.07
N ALA A 174 -5.51 -14.39 1.46
CA ALA A 174 -5.30 -14.35 0.02
C ALA A 174 -4.35 -15.47 -0.45
N PHE A 175 -3.34 -15.86 0.34
CA PHE A 175 -2.50 -17.02 0.01
C PHE A 175 -3.33 -18.29 -0.16
N ARG A 176 -4.32 -18.54 0.69
CA ARG A 176 -5.22 -19.71 0.55
C ARG A 176 -6.07 -19.64 -0.72
N VAL A 177 -6.51 -18.45 -1.12
CA VAL A 177 -7.21 -18.27 -2.40
C VAL A 177 -6.29 -18.58 -3.58
N VAL A 178 -5.05 -18.09 -3.55
CA VAL A 178 -4.06 -18.38 -4.58
C VAL A 178 -3.72 -19.87 -4.65
N GLU A 179 -3.49 -20.53 -3.50
CA GLU A 179 -3.24 -21.97 -3.43
C GLU A 179 -4.40 -22.77 -4.04
N ALA A 180 -5.64 -22.41 -3.71
CA ALA A 180 -6.83 -23.05 -4.27
C ALA A 180 -6.92 -22.85 -5.79
N ALA A 181 -6.65 -21.64 -6.28
CA ALA A 181 -6.63 -21.35 -7.71
C ALA A 181 -5.55 -22.18 -8.44
N CYS A 182 -4.35 -22.29 -7.88
CA CYS A 182 -3.28 -23.13 -8.43
C CYS A 182 -3.67 -24.61 -8.46
N ALA A 183 -4.34 -25.11 -7.42
CA ALA A 183 -4.82 -26.50 -7.38
C ALA A 183 -5.82 -26.78 -8.51
N VAL A 184 -6.76 -25.87 -8.77
CA VAL A 184 -7.73 -26.01 -9.88
C VAL A 184 -7.04 -26.00 -11.25
N MET A 185 -5.99 -25.20 -11.42
CA MET A 185 -5.26 -25.09 -12.70
C MET A 185 -4.39 -26.33 -13.00
N ASN A 186 -4.07 -27.15 -12.00
CA ASN A 186 -3.21 -28.33 -12.12
C ASN A 186 -4.00 -29.65 -12.17
N THR A 187 -5.33 -29.58 -12.25
CA THR A 187 -6.21 -30.76 -12.46
C THR A 187 -6.54 -30.91 -13.93
#